data_c337114866b9a39e5a537f86420b2db8
#
_entry.id   c337114866b9a39e5a537f86420b2db8
#
_cell.length_a   1.000
_cell.length_b   1.000
_cell.length_c   1.000
_cell.angle_alpha   90.00
_cell.angle_beta   90.00
_cell.angle_gamma   90.00
#
_symmetry.space_group_name_H-M   'P 1'
#
loop_
_entity.id
_entity.type
_entity.pdbx_description
1 polymer ?
#
loop_
_entity_poly.entity_id
_entity_poly.type
_entity_poly.pdbx_seq_one_letter_code
_entity_poly.pdbx_strand_id
1 'polypeptide(L)'
;MIYILFPAYNEENSIDYILPKIRSTMEGEAPGDYHIIICNDGSKDRTLEKVLDYQKKKPITIVNHKLNRGLGETARDLFEKAAEMADDEDIIIRMDCDDTHEPEYIPGLIAKVREGYDVVIASRFAKGGGQEGLNTYRTVISWLANKFMKILFSIKGVDEYSCGYRAYRARAIKRAIETFENNFVQLNGLGFTCTLEKLLKLKMLGAKFAEFPFVLKYHQKRSSSKMVSSVTTVGYFTMVLFYYWPWGGWRRGYRHIKKLRQE
;
A
#
# COMPACT_ATOMS: atom_id res chain seq x y z
N MET A 1 -9.49 13.85 -8.39
CA MET A 1 -8.02 13.93 -8.12
C MET A 1 -7.47 12.54 -7.84
N ILE A 2 -6.19 12.28 -8.19
CA ILE A 2 -5.51 11.02 -7.93
C ILE A 2 -4.28 11.29 -7.06
N TYR A 3 -4.20 10.70 -5.89
CA TYR A 3 -3.07 10.83 -4.97
C TYR A 3 -2.16 9.62 -5.05
N ILE A 4 -0.87 9.83 -5.31
CA ILE A 4 0.12 8.74 -5.45
C ILE A 4 1.09 8.80 -4.27
N LEU A 5 1.10 7.74 -3.45
CA LEU A 5 1.80 7.67 -2.17
C LEU A 5 3.06 6.83 -2.28
N PHE A 6 4.19 7.41 -1.87
CA PHE A 6 5.50 6.76 -1.85
C PHE A 6 6.12 6.77 -0.45
N PRO A 7 6.26 5.61 0.20
CA PRO A 7 7.21 5.47 1.30
C PRO A 7 8.64 5.43 0.75
N ALA A 8 9.52 6.28 1.22
CA ALA A 8 10.90 6.37 0.78
C ALA A 8 11.88 6.29 1.96
N TYR A 9 12.79 5.32 1.91
CA TYR A 9 13.91 5.20 2.84
C TYR A 9 15.15 4.72 2.11
N ASN A 10 16.15 5.60 1.98
CA ASN A 10 17.37 5.36 1.21
C ASN A 10 17.07 4.89 -0.22
N GLU A 11 16.40 5.75 -0.99
CA GLU A 11 15.94 5.51 -2.36
C GLU A 11 16.56 6.52 -3.36
N GLU A 12 17.73 7.09 -3.06
CA GLU A 12 18.38 8.08 -3.93
C GLU A 12 18.55 7.60 -5.37
N ASN A 13 18.77 6.30 -5.57
CA ASN A 13 18.96 5.71 -6.89
C ASN A 13 17.64 5.44 -7.64
N SER A 14 16.50 5.49 -6.94
CA SER A 14 15.19 5.18 -7.50
C SER A 14 14.40 6.43 -7.86
N ILE A 15 14.53 7.51 -7.08
CA ILE A 15 13.75 8.75 -7.22
C ILE A 15 13.84 9.33 -8.63
N ASP A 16 15.03 9.41 -9.20
CA ASP A 16 15.27 10.00 -10.53
C ASP A 16 14.64 9.21 -11.68
N TYR A 17 14.25 7.96 -11.42
CA TYR A 17 13.63 7.08 -12.41
C TYR A 17 12.12 6.99 -12.21
N ILE A 18 11.68 6.79 -10.96
CA ILE A 18 10.25 6.53 -10.70
C ILE A 18 9.39 7.80 -10.89
N LEU A 19 9.86 8.98 -10.45
CA LEU A 19 9.06 10.19 -10.56
C LEU A 19 8.82 10.64 -12.01
N PRO A 20 9.80 10.61 -12.94
CA PRO A 20 9.54 10.85 -14.35
C PRO A 20 8.60 9.84 -15.00
N LYS A 21 8.71 8.53 -14.66
CA LYS A 21 7.79 7.48 -15.16
C LYS A 21 6.35 7.75 -14.73
N ILE A 22 6.14 8.04 -13.42
CA ILE A 22 4.82 8.41 -12.89
C ILE A 22 4.25 9.59 -13.66
N ARG A 23 5.05 10.63 -13.83
CA ARG A 23 4.62 11.82 -14.56
C ARG A 23 4.19 11.48 -15.97
N SER A 24 5.00 10.73 -16.71
CA SER A 24 4.66 10.32 -18.09
C SER A 24 3.35 9.55 -18.15
N THR A 25 3.13 8.61 -17.22
CA THR A 25 1.89 7.84 -17.13
C THR A 25 0.69 8.72 -16.80
N MET A 26 0.84 9.61 -15.81
CA MET A 26 -0.28 10.43 -15.33
C MET A 26 -0.63 11.57 -16.28
N GLU A 27 0.33 12.14 -17.00
CA GLU A 27 0.03 13.12 -18.07
C GLU A 27 -0.78 12.49 -19.22
N GLY A 28 -0.66 11.16 -19.43
CA GLY A 28 -1.50 10.43 -20.38
C GLY A 28 -2.89 10.04 -19.83
N GLU A 29 -2.99 9.71 -18.53
CA GLU A 29 -4.23 9.20 -17.91
C GLU A 29 -5.12 10.29 -17.32
N ALA A 30 -4.53 11.27 -16.64
CA ALA A 30 -5.23 12.32 -15.91
C ALA A 30 -4.37 13.60 -15.88
N PRO A 31 -4.25 14.32 -17.01
CA PRO A 31 -3.40 15.53 -17.11
C PRO A 31 -3.80 16.58 -16.08
N GLY A 32 -2.87 16.92 -15.19
CA GLY A 32 -3.10 17.92 -14.14
C GLY A 32 -4.01 17.49 -12.98
N ASP A 33 -4.60 16.30 -13.03
CA ASP A 33 -5.53 15.79 -11.99
C ASP A 33 -4.88 14.71 -11.10
N TYR A 34 -3.60 14.89 -10.78
CA TYR A 34 -2.89 14.02 -9.85
C TYR A 34 -1.95 14.80 -8.92
N HIS A 35 -1.68 14.22 -7.76
CA HIS A 35 -0.77 14.78 -6.77
C HIS A 35 0.10 13.67 -6.15
N ILE A 36 1.40 13.93 -5.97
CA ILE A 36 2.33 12.98 -5.39
C ILE A 36 2.57 13.34 -3.93
N ILE A 37 2.48 12.35 -3.04
CA ILE A 37 2.83 12.48 -1.62
C ILE A 37 3.97 11.49 -1.31
N ILE A 38 5.10 12.02 -0.85
CA ILE A 38 6.27 11.22 -0.50
C ILE A 38 6.53 11.34 0.99
N CYS A 39 6.66 10.21 1.68
CA CYS A 39 7.14 10.20 3.06
C CYS A 39 8.60 9.74 3.07
N ASN A 40 9.51 10.68 3.36
CA ASN A 40 10.90 10.36 3.64
C ASN A 40 11.03 9.86 5.07
N ASP A 41 11.33 8.58 5.25
CA ASP A 41 11.40 7.93 6.55
C ASP A 41 12.81 8.03 7.18
N GLY A 42 13.32 9.25 7.30
CA GLY A 42 14.62 9.51 7.93
C GLY A 42 15.79 8.94 7.11
N SER A 43 15.76 9.07 5.77
CA SER A 43 16.84 8.63 4.90
C SER A 43 18.18 9.26 5.27
N LYS A 44 19.26 8.49 5.11
CA LYS A 44 20.64 8.90 5.40
C LYS A 44 21.45 9.20 4.12
N ASP A 45 20.87 8.90 2.96
CA ASP A 45 21.41 9.18 1.63
C ASP A 45 20.80 10.48 1.06
N ARG A 46 20.97 10.74 -0.23
CA ARG A 46 20.47 11.93 -0.90
C ARG A 46 18.97 11.87 -1.28
N THR A 47 18.20 10.91 -0.75
CA THR A 47 16.77 10.78 -1.06
C THR A 47 16.00 12.07 -0.83
N LEU A 48 16.13 12.68 0.36
CA LEU A 48 15.41 13.90 0.70
C LEU A 48 15.81 15.07 -0.20
N GLU A 49 17.12 15.24 -0.46
CA GLU A 49 17.65 16.28 -1.35
C GLU A 49 17.01 16.19 -2.73
N LYS A 50 17.00 15.00 -3.33
CA LYS A 50 16.42 14.76 -4.66
C LYS A 50 14.91 15.03 -4.70
N VAL A 51 14.16 14.61 -3.66
CA VAL A 51 12.72 14.88 -3.57
C VAL A 51 12.44 16.38 -3.46
N LEU A 52 13.23 17.13 -2.67
CA LEU A 52 13.13 18.58 -2.55
C LEU A 52 13.46 19.30 -3.89
N ASP A 53 14.45 18.83 -4.62
CA ASP A 53 14.77 19.37 -5.95
C ASP A 53 13.68 19.10 -6.98
N TYR A 54 13.02 17.95 -6.88
CA TYR A 54 11.86 17.64 -7.72
C TYR A 54 10.64 18.50 -7.35
N GLN A 55 10.43 18.76 -6.06
CA GLN A 55 9.35 19.61 -5.56
C GLN A 55 9.43 21.05 -6.11
N LYS A 56 10.63 21.61 -6.30
CA LYS A 56 10.81 22.93 -6.92
C LYS A 56 10.25 23.02 -8.35
N LYS A 57 10.16 21.90 -9.04
CA LYS A 57 9.72 21.81 -10.43
C LYS A 57 8.26 21.40 -10.57
N LYS A 58 7.71 20.70 -9.59
CA LYS A 58 6.36 20.12 -9.60
C LYS A 58 5.78 20.06 -8.18
N PRO A 59 4.47 20.25 -8.01
CA PRO A 59 3.84 20.17 -6.71
C PRO A 59 3.89 18.73 -6.17
N ILE A 60 4.66 18.54 -5.11
CA ILE A 60 4.75 17.31 -4.33
C ILE A 60 4.58 17.68 -2.86
N THR A 61 3.77 16.93 -2.13
CA THR A 61 3.73 17.01 -0.67
C THR A 61 4.78 16.07 -0.07
N ILE A 62 5.57 16.59 0.85
CA ILE A 62 6.63 15.83 1.53
C ILE A 62 6.27 15.73 3.01
N VAL A 63 6.15 14.49 3.49
CA VAL A 63 6.17 14.15 4.91
C VAL A 63 7.60 13.74 5.25
N ASN A 64 8.22 14.38 6.24
CA ASN A 64 9.64 14.14 6.53
C ASN A 64 9.85 13.71 7.99
N HIS A 65 10.27 12.48 8.19
CA HIS A 65 10.66 11.97 9.50
C HIS A 65 12.13 12.31 9.79
N LYS A 66 12.42 12.69 11.01
CA LYS A 66 13.82 12.95 11.47
C LYS A 66 14.62 11.66 11.63
N LEU A 67 13.94 10.56 11.94
CA LEU A 67 14.52 9.22 12.14
C LEU A 67 13.67 8.20 11.41
N ASN A 68 14.27 7.06 11.04
CA ASN A 68 13.53 5.94 10.47
C ASN A 68 12.52 5.39 11.52
N ARG A 69 11.25 5.40 11.16
CA ARG A 69 10.12 4.95 11.98
C ARG A 69 9.52 3.64 11.47
N GLY A 70 9.99 3.20 10.31
CA GLY A 70 9.57 1.96 9.64
C GLY A 70 8.34 2.12 8.75
N LEU A 71 8.15 1.11 7.89
CA LEU A 71 7.12 1.14 6.84
C LEU A 71 5.69 1.33 7.39
N GLY A 72 5.39 0.81 8.56
CA GLY A 72 4.06 0.92 9.17
C GLY A 72 3.69 2.37 9.49
N GLU A 73 4.58 3.08 10.19
CA GLU A 73 4.39 4.50 10.52
C GLU A 73 4.37 5.36 9.24
N THR A 74 5.35 5.13 8.35
CA THR A 74 5.43 5.81 7.06
C THR A 74 4.14 5.66 6.26
N ALA A 75 3.59 4.44 6.22
CA ALA A 75 2.33 4.19 5.53
C ALA A 75 1.14 4.88 6.22
N ARG A 76 1.09 4.90 7.56
CA ARG A 76 0.05 5.61 8.30
C ARG A 76 0.07 7.09 7.94
N ASP A 77 1.21 7.74 8.11
CA ASP A 77 1.36 9.19 7.89
C ASP A 77 1.05 9.57 6.42
N LEU A 78 1.40 8.70 5.45
CA LEU A 78 1.02 8.88 4.04
C LEU A 78 -0.50 8.82 3.83
N PHE A 79 -1.18 7.81 4.40
CA PHE A 79 -2.63 7.67 4.25
C PHE A 79 -3.40 8.76 4.99
N GLU A 80 -2.96 9.16 6.18
CA GLU A 80 -3.54 10.28 6.93
C GLU A 80 -3.40 11.59 6.13
N LYS A 81 -2.21 11.85 5.58
CA LYS A 81 -1.99 13.05 4.74
C LYS A 81 -2.83 13.04 3.46
N ALA A 82 -2.96 11.90 2.81
CA ALA A 82 -3.83 11.77 1.64
C ALA A 82 -5.31 11.94 2.00
N ALA A 83 -5.77 11.38 3.10
CA ALA A 83 -7.16 11.51 3.56
C ALA A 83 -7.52 12.95 3.95
N GLU A 84 -6.56 13.70 4.50
CA GLU A 84 -6.71 15.13 4.80
C GLU A 84 -6.92 15.98 3.52
N MET A 85 -6.25 15.60 2.42
CA MET A 85 -6.25 16.36 1.16
C MET A 85 -7.34 15.92 0.19
N ALA A 86 -7.79 14.67 0.26
CA ALA A 86 -8.65 14.04 -0.73
C ALA A 86 -10.15 14.30 -0.46
N ASP A 87 -10.92 14.44 -1.51
CA ASP A 87 -12.37 14.30 -1.49
C ASP A 87 -12.77 12.81 -1.52
N ASP A 88 -14.02 12.50 -1.15
CA ASP A 88 -14.49 11.12 -0.97
C ASP A 88 -14.42 10.26 -2.23
N GLU A 89 -14.61 10.85 -3.40
CA GLU A 89 -14.56 10.16 -4.70
C GLU A 89 -13.16 10.14 -5.33
N ASP A 90 -12.17 10.78 -4.69
CA ASP A 90 -10.79 10.73 -5.13
C ASP A 90 -10.19 9.33 -5.00
N ILE A 91 -9.08 9.12 -5.69
CA ILE A 91 -8.39 7.83 -5.71
C ILE A 91 -7.01 7.98 -5.07
N ILE A 92 -6.71 7.10 -4.14
CA ILE A 92 -5.40 7.03 -3.46
C ILE A 92 -4.66 5.78 -3.97
N ILE A 93 -3.49 5.96 -4.53
CA ILE A 93 -2.64 4.86 -5.02
C ILE A 93 -1.38 4.79 -4.16
N ARG A 94 -1.13 3.66 -3.53
CA ARG A 94 0.12 3.41 -2.81
C ARG A 94 0.99 2.45 -3.62
N MET A 95 2.24 2.81 -3.87
CA MET A 95 3.21 1.95 -4.53
C MET A 95 4.59 2.09 -3.87
N ASP A 96 5.50 1.14 -4.12
CA ASP A 96 6.87 1.21 -3.63
C ASP A 96 7.70 2.17 -4.48
N CYS A 97 8.70 2.79 -3.85
CA CYS A 97 9.58 3.78 -4.47
C CYS A 97 10.82 3.15 -5.14
N ASP A 98 10.94 1.83 -5.16
CA ASP A 98 12.17 1.11 -5.51
C ASP A 98 12.28 0.63 -6.98
N ASP A 99 11.40 1.15 -7.85
CA ASP A 99 11.30 0.85 -9.29
C ASP A 99 10.83 -0.58 -9.62
N THR A 100 10.30 -1.33 -8.64
CA THR A 100 9.74 -2.68 -8.87
C THR A 100 8.26 -2.65 -9.27
N HIS A 101 7.56 -1.57 -8.95
CA HIS A 101 6.16 -1.31 -9.27
C HIS A 101 6.07 -0.37 -10.46
N GLU A 102 5.76 -0.92 -11.64
CA GLU A 102 5.66 -0.11 -12.86
C GLU A 102 4.42 0.78 -12.86
N PRO A 103 4.57 2.09 -13.16
CA PRO A 103 3.44 3.01 -13.23
C PRO A 103 2.44 2.71 -14.35
N GLU A 104 2.82 1.94 -15.36
CA GLU A 104 1.96 1.53 -16.50
C GLU A 104 0.67 0.82 -16.05
N TYR A 105 0.64 0.25 -14.84
CA TYR A 105 -0.55 -0.40 -14.27
C TYR A 105 -1.52 0.56 -13.58
N ILE A 106 -1.13 1.82 -13.33
CA ILE A 106 -1.97 2.83 -12.67
C ILE A 106 -3.31 3.02 -13.37
N PRO A 107 -3.40 3.19 -14.71
CA PRO A 107 -4.67 3.37 -15.41
C PRO A 107 -5.65 2.22 -15.17
N GLY A 108 -5.15 0.97 -15.20
CA GLY A 108 -5.97 -0.21 -14.93
C GLY A 108 -6.50 -0.28 -13.50
N LEU A 109 -5.68 0.11 -12.52
CA LEU A 109 -6.11 0.20 -11.12
C LEU A 109 -7.18 1.28 -10.93
N ILE A 110 -7.01 2.45 -11.56
CA ILE A 110 -7.98 3.55 -11.54
C ILE A 110 -9.32 3.10 -12.15
N ALA A 111 -9.26 2.46 -13.33
CA ALA A 111 -10.46 1.97 -14.01
C ALA A 111 -11.26 1.02 -13.10
N LYS A 112 -10.61 0.10 -12.39
CA LYS A 112 -11.26 -0.80 -11.44
C LYS A 112 -11.90 -0.07 -10.25
N VAL A 113 -11.26 0.97 -9.70
CA VAL A 113 -11.89 1.79 -8.65
C VAL A 113 -13.13 2.50 -9.20
N ARG A 114 -13.07 3.02 -10.43
CA ARG A 114 -14.21 3.66 -11.10
C ARG A 114 -15.37 2.69 -11.39
N GLU A 115 -15.10 1.37 -11.55
CA GLU A 115 -16.13 0.32 -11.64
C GLU A 115 -16.91 0.11 -10.33
N GLY A 116 -16.52 0.77 -9.23
CA GLY A 116 -17.23 0.73 -7.94
C GLY A 116 -16.56 -0.13 -6.87
N TYR A 117 -15.31 -0.56 -7.08
CA TYR A 117 -14.50 -1.18 -6.04
C TYR A 117 -13.87 -0.13 -5.13
N ASP A 118 -13.77 -0.46 -3.84
CA ASP A 118 -13.17 0.42 -2.84
C ASP A 118 -11.66 0.18 -2.70
N VAL A 119 -11.21 -1.04 -2.99
CA VAL A 119 -9.80 -1.45 -2.91
C VAL A 119 -9.46 -2.31 -4.12
N VAL A 120 -8.47 -1.91 -4.88
CA VAL A 120 -7.94 -2.68 -6.02
C VAL A 120 -6.47 -3.01 -5.77
N ILE A 121 -6.14 -4.29 -5.83
CA ILE A 121 -4.80 -4.80 -5.54
C ILE A 121 -4.14 -5.17 -6.86
N ALA A 122 -2.93 -4.64 -7.11
CA ALA A 122 -2.09 -5.14 -8.18
C ALA A 122 -1.61 -6.55 -7.79
N SER A 123 -2.10 -7.57 -8.52
CA SER A 123 -1.95 -8.97 -8.14
C SER A 123 -1.05 -9.72 -9.10
N ARG A 124 -0.03 -10.35 -8.54
CA ARG A 124 0.84 -11.30 -9.25
C ARG A 124 0.14 -12.63 -9.51
N PHE A 125 -0.93 -12.90 -8.78
CA PHE A 125 -1.69 -14.16 -8.83
C PHE A 125 -2.96 -14.07 -9.68
N ALA A 126 -3.37 -12.88 -10.09
CA ALA A 126 -4.47 -12.71 -11.06
C ALA A 126 -4.05 -13.24 -12.44
N LYS A 127 -5.04 -13.67 -13.24
CA LYS A 127 -4.79 -14.17 -14.62
C LYS A 127 -4.11 -13.08 -15.45
N GLY A 128 -2.89 -13.33 -15.91
CA GLY A 128 -2.05 -12.36 -16.62
C GLY A 128 -1.06 -11.62 -15.71
N GLY A 129 -1.10 -11.83 -14.41
CA GLY A 129 -0.09 -11.36 -13.48
C GLY A 129 1.10 -12.29 -13.38
N GLY A 130 2.17 -11.83 -12.72
CA GLY A 130 3.41 -12.60 -12.55
C GLY A 130 4.47 -11.90 -11.75
N GLN A 131 5.65 -12.50 -11.73
CA GLN A 131 6.85 -11.92 -11.10
C GLN A 131 8.11 -12.37 -11.83
N GLU A 132 9.05 -11.45 -11.98
CA GLU A 132 10.33 -11.66 -12.67
C GLU A 132 11.49 -11.30 -11.75
N GLY A 133 12.61 -12.03 -11.87
CA GLY A 133 13.84 -11.74 -11.12
C GLY A 133 13.82 -12.15 -9.64
N LEU A 134 12.78 -12.80 -9.15
CA LEU A 134 12.76 -13.42 -7.82
C LEU A 134 13.32 -14.85 -7.87
N ASN A 135 14.10 -15.24 -6.85
CA ASN A 135 14.54 -16.63 -6.75
C ASN A 135 13.36 -17.55 -6.33
N THR A 136 13.46 -18.82 -6.70
CA THR A 136 12.41 -19.83 -6.48
C THR A 136 12.00 -19.95 -5.00
N TYR A 137 12.96 -19.87 -4.08
CA TYR A 137 12.68 -19.93 -2.63
C TYR A 137 11.76 -18.81 -2.17
N ARG A 138 12.07 -17.55 -2.54
CA ARG A 138 11.23 -16.39 -2.20
C ARG A 138 9.85 -16.47 -2.85
N THR A 139 9.77 -16.99 -4.08
CA THR A 139 8.52 -17.20 -4.80
C THR A 139 7.61 -18.18 -4.05
N VAL A 140 8.16 -19.35 -3.63
CA VAL A 140 7.40 -20.36 -2.89
C VAL A 140 6.95 -19.85 -1.52
N ILE A 141 7.82 -19.19 -0.77
CA ILE A 141 7.49 -18.61 0.55
C ILE A 141 6.38 -17.56 0.39
N SER A 142 6.49 -16.68 -0.59
CA SER A 142 5.45 -15.65 -0.85
C SER A 142 4.11 -16.29 -1.21
N TRP A 143 4.11 -17.31 -2.05
CA TRP A 143 2.91 -18.05 -2.40
C TRP A 143 2.28 -18.75 -1.20
N LEU A 144 3.07 -19.47 -0.38
CA LEU A 144 2.60 -20.12 0.84
C LEU A 144 1.99 -19.10 1.82
N ALA A 145 2.66 -17.96 2.03
CA ALA A 145 2.16 -16.90 2.91
C ALA A 145 0.81 -16.35 2.43
N ASN A 146 0.66 -16.10 1.12
CA ASN A 146 -0.61 -15.64 0.56
C ASN A 146 -1.72 -16.69 0.69
N LYS A 147 -1.43 -17.98 0.45
CA LYS A 147 -2.38 -19.07 0.66
C LYS A 147 -2.81 -19.20 2.11
N PHE A 148 -1.86 -19.13 3.05
CA PHE A 148 -2.12 -19.16 4.48
C PHE A 148 -3.05 -18.00 4.90
N MET A 149 -2.75 -16.78 4.45
CA MET A 149 -3.59 -15.62 4.73
C MET A 149 -4.98 -15.71 4.09
N LYS A 150 -5.07 -16.23 2.87
CA LYS A 150 -6.35 -16.47 2.19
C LYS A 150 -7.25 -17.43 2.96
N ILE A 151 -6.68 -18.53 3.48
CA ILE A 151 -7.42 -19.53 4.29
C ILE A 151 -7.95 -18.88 5.58
N LEU A 152 -7.11 -18.13 6.30
CA LEU A 152 -7.50 -17.54 7.58
C LEU A 152 -8.43 -16.34 7.43
N PHE A 153 -8.17 -15.46 6.49
CA PHE A 153 -8.84 -14.17 6.42
C PHE A 153 -9.82 -14.02 5.25
N SER A 154 -9.78 -14.92 4.28
CA SER A 154 -10.71 -15.06 3.15
C SER A 154 -11.45 -13.77 2.73
N ILE A 155 -10.80 -12.93 1.92
CA ILE A 155 -11.43 -11.76 1.31
C ILE A 155 -11.94 -12.18 -0.09
N LYS A 156 -13.23 -11.98 -0.37
CA LYS A 156 -13.80 -12.33 -1.67
C LYS A 156 -13.11 -11.55 -2.79
N GLY A 157 -12.63 -12.27 -3.80
CA GLY A 157 -11.97 -11.67 -4.96
C GLY A 157 -10.50 -11.26 -4.73
N VAL A 158 -9.85 -11.77 -3.64
CA VAL A 158 -8.45 -11.48 -3.32
C VAL A 158 -7.64 -12.75 -3.18
N ASP A 159 -6.59 -12.85 -3.96
CA ASP A 159 -5.54 -13.86 -3.89
C ASP A 159 -4.19 -13.28 -3.47
N GLU A 160 -3.98 -11.98 -3.64
CA GLU A 160 -2.76 -11.25 -3.30
C GLU A 160 -2.93 -10.44 -2.01
N TYR A 161 -2.34 -10.91 -0.91
CA TYR A 161 -2.40 -10.25 0.39
C TYR A 161 -1.16 -9.42 0.71
N SER A 162 -0.02 -9.73 0.09
CA SER A 162 1.29 -9.19 0.45
C SER A 162 1.71 -7.98 -0.37
N CYS A 163 1.19 -7.81 -1.59
CA CYS A 163 1.56 -6.70 -2.45
C CYS A 163 1.08 -5.37 -1.89
N GLY A 164 1.96 -4.38 -1.87
CA GLY A 164 1.67 -3.03 -1.42
C GLY A 164 1.18 -2.10 -2.54
N TYR A 165 1.25 -2.51 -3.80
CA TYR A 165 0.76 -1.73 -4.92
C TYR A 165 -0.75 -1.86 -5.01
N ARG A 166 -1.46 -0.79 -4.62
CA ARG A 166 -2.91 -0.81 -4.47
C ARG A 166 -3.50 0.56 -4.76
N ALA A 167 -4.71 0.55 -5.33
CA ALA A 167 -5.56 1.73 -5.41
C ALA A 167 -6.72 1.62 -4.42
N TYR A 168 -7.11 2.75 -3.87
CA TYR A 168 -8.17 2.86 -2.89
C TYR A 168 -9.09 4.02 -3.26
N ARG A 169 -10.40 3.87 -3.06
CA ARG A 169 -11.31 5.01 -3.03
C ARG A 169 -11.09 5.80 -1.74
N ALA A 170 -10.92 7.11 -1.83
CA ALA A 170 -10.54 7.93 -0.68
C ALA A 170 -11.51 7.80 0.49
N ARG A 171 -12.84 7.78 0.24
CA ARG A 171 -13.84 7.58 1.31
C ARG A 171 -13.62 6.31 2.13
N ALA A 172 -13.13 5.23 1.52
CA ALA A 172 -12.87 3.98 2.25
C ALA A 172 -11.70 4.13 3.22
N ILE A 173 -10.67 4.88 2.84
CA ILE A 173 -9.52 5.20 3.69
C ILE A 173 -9.92 6.18 4.79
N LYS A 174 -10.63 7.27 4.46
CA LYS A 174 -11.13 8.26 5.42
C LYS A 174 -11.97 7.57 6.50
N ARG A 175 -12.95 6.77 6.10
CA ARG A 175 -13.78 6.00 7.01
C ARG A 175 -12.97 5.03 7.89
N ALA A 176 -11.91 4.42 7.33
CA ALA A 176 -11.05 3.53 8.10
C ALA A 176 -10.24 4.30 9.16
N ILE A 177 -9.69 5.46 8.80
CA ILE A 177 -8.96 6.33 9.73
C ILE A 177 -9.90 6.84 10.83
N GLU A 178 -11.09 7.35 10.48
CA GLU A 178 -12.10 7.83 11.44
C GLU A 178 -12.55 6.72 12.41
N THR A 179 -12.71 5.48 11.91
CA THR A 179 -13.20 4.37 12.74
C THR A 179 -12.11 3.79 13.65
N PHE A 180 -10.89 3.69 13.14
CA PHE A 180 -9.80 3.01 13.85
C PHE A 180 -8.81 3.97 14.50
N GLU A 181 -8.83 5.24 14.12
CA GLU A 181 -7.95 6.29 14.64
C GLU A 181 -6.48 5.83 14.63
N ASN A 182 -5.76 6.02 15.73
CA ASN A 182 -4.37 5.56 15.90
C ASN A 182 -4.16 4.06 15.63
N ASN A 183 -5.25 3.27 15.68
CA ASN A 183 -5.21 1.83 15.40
C ASN A 183 -5.40 1.50 13.91
N PHE A 184 -5.49 2.48 13.00
CA PHE A 184 -5.57 2.21 11.56
C PHE A 184 -4.38 1.38 11.06
N VAL A 185 -3.17 1.66 11.55
CA VAL A 185 -1.97 0.83 11.41
C VAL A 185 -1.41 0.58 12.80
N GLN A 186 -1.75 -0.55 13.41
CA GLN A 186 -1.39 -0.85 14.79
C GLN A 186 -0.10 -1.67 14.91
N LEU A 187 0.11 -2.61 13.98
CA LEU A 187 1.30 -3.46 13.94
C LEU A 187 2.42 -2.80 13.12
N ASN A 188 2.66 -1.50 13.37
CA ASN A 188 3.55 -0.64 12.60
C ASN A 188 5.02 -1.08 12.65
N GLY A 189 5.50 -1.61 13.77
CA GLY A 189 6.86 -2.10 13.96
C GLY A 189 7.13 -3.50 13.40
N LEU A 190 6.14 -4.18 12.83
CA LEU A 190 6.25 -5.55 12.37
C LEU A 190 6.38 -5.67 10.83
N GLY A 191 7.28 -4.90 10.26
CA GLY A 191 7.64 -4.95 8.84
C GLY A 191 6.47 -4.72 7.89
N PHE A 192 6.25 -5.62 6.92
CA PHE A 192 5.19 -5.48 5.91
C PHE A 192 3.79 -5.87 6.40
N THR A 193 3.63 -6.20 7.68
CA THR A 193 2.35 -6.58 8.31
C THR A 193 1.28 -5.50 8.14
N CYS A 194 1.67 -4.22 8.17
CA CYS A 194 0.78 -3.08 7.96
C CYS A 194 0.00 -3.15 6.63
N THR A 195 0.56 -3.81 5.61
CA THR A 195 -0.07 -3.97 4.30
C THR A 195 -1.28 -4.90 4.37
N LEU A 196 -1.16 -6.02 5.11
CA LEU A 196 -2.25 -6.96 5.35
C LEU A 196 -3.25 -6.39 6.36
N GLU A 197 -2.79 -5.74 7.42
CA GLU A 197 -3.64 -5.18 8.46
C GLU A 197 -4.68 -4.21 7.90
N LYS A 198 -4.27 -3.31 7.01
CA LYS A 198 -5.19 -2.40 6.31
C LYS A 198 -6.27 -3.14 5.51
N LEU A 199 -5.93 -4.23 4.82
CA LEU A 199 -6.94 -5.03 4.11
C LEU A 199 -8.00 -5.60 5.05
N LEU A 200 -7.58 -6.12 6.21
CA LEU A 200 -8.51 -6.68 7.18
C LEU A 200 -9.44 -5.62 7.78
N LYS A 201 -8.92 -4.44 8.07
CA LYS A 201 -9.72 -3.32 8.58
C LYS A 201 -10.72 -2.82 7.56
N LEU A 202 -10.30 -2.65 6.32
CA LEU A 202 -11.21 -2.29 5.21
C LEU A 202 -12.27 -3.38 4.97
N LYS A 203 -11.89 -4.67 5.04
CA LYS A 203 -12.87 -5.77 5.00
C LYS A 203 -13.89 -5.68 6.15
N MET A 204 -13.45 -5.35 7.36
CA MET A 204 -14.34 -5.18 8.52
C MET A 204 -15.37 -4.06 8.29
N LEU A 205 -14.99 -3.02 7.59
CA LEU A 205 -15.87 -1.92 7.18
C LEU A 205 -16.76 -2.24 5.98
N GLY A 206 -16.59 -3.41 5.36
CA GLY A 206 -17.41 -3.86 4.24
C GLY A 206 -16.94 -3.37 2.88
N ALA A 207 -15.70 -2.91 2.75
CA ALA A 207 -15.12 -2.51 1.48
C ALA A 207 -15.23 -3.61 0.41
N LYS A 208 -15.42 -3.19 -0.85
CA LYS A 208 -15.45 -4.06 -2.03
C LYS A 208 -14.04 -4.16 -2.62
N PHE A 209 -13.58 -5.39 -2.83
CA PHE A 209 -12.23 -5.68 -3.30
C PHE A 209 -12.22 -6.21 -4.73
N ALA A 210 -11.19 -5.84 -5.49
CA ALA A 210 -10.85 -6.45 -6.76
C ALA A 210 -9.33 -6.61 -6.89
N GLU A 211 -8.91 -7.42 -7.84
CA GLU A 211 -7.52 -7.53 -8.27
C GLU A 211 -7.36 -7.05 -9.71
N PHE A 212 -6.20 -6.50 -9.99
CA PHE A 212 -5.75 -6.16 -11.33
C PHE A 212 -4.41 -6.86 -11.60
N PRO A 213 -4.26 -7.58 -12.73
CA PRO A 213 -3.03 -8.31 -13.00
C PRO A 213 -1.86 -7.35 -13.19
N PHE A 214 -0.71 -7.66 -12.56
CA PHE A 214 0.53 -6.95 -12.80
C PHE A 214 1.73 -7.90 -12.72
N VAL A 215 2.82 -7.55 -13.40
CA VAL A 215 4.07 -8.29 -13.34
C VAL A 215 5.06 -7.52 -12.47
N LEU A 216 5.44 -8.12 -11.33
CA LEU A 216 6.46 -7.56 -10.45
C LEU A 216 7.85 -7.75 -11.07
N LYS A 217 8.52 -6.68 -11.44
CA LYS A 217 9.86 -6.69 -12.05
C LYS A 217 10.97 -6.51 -10.99
N TYR A 218 11.25 -7.56 -10.22
CA TYR A 218 12.19 -7.48 -9.11
C TYR A 218 13.65 -7.21 -9.55
N HIS A 219 14.00 -7.59 -10.78
CA HIS A 219 15.32 -7.31 -11.34
C HIS A 219 15.60 -5.81 -11.57
N GLN A 220 14.55 -4.98 -11.62
CA GLN A 220 14.67 -3.52 -11.76
C GLN A 220 14.97 -2.82 -10.42
N LYS A 221 14.87 -3.53 -9.30
CA LYS A 221 15.08 -2.96 -7.96
C LYS A 221 16.43 -2.25 -7.85
N ARG A 222 16.40 -0.95 -7.59
CA ARG A 222 17.57 -0.09 -7.54
C ARG A 222 18.16 0.10 -6.14
N SER A 223 17.43 -0.33 -5.12
CA SER A 223 17.85 -0.26 -3.72
C SER A 223 17.93 -1.63 -3.08
N SER A 224 18.69 -1.75 -1.99
CA SER A 224 18.73 -3.00 -1.21
C SER A 224 17.36 -3.33 -0.61
N SER A 225 17.05 -4.63 -0.47
CA SER A 225 15.81 -5.05 0.19
C SER A 225 15.83 -4.65 1.66
N LYS A 226 14.84 -3.87 2.09
CA LYS A 226 14.67 -3.44 3.49
C LYS A 226 13.74 -4.39 4.26
N MET A 227 13.20 -5.41 3.58
CA MET A 227 12.34 -6.41 4.21
C MET A 227 13.16 -7.38 5.05
N VAL A 228 12.89 -7.40 6.36
CA VAL A 228 13.38 -8.42 7.28
C VAL A 228 12.32 -9.51 7.37
N SER A 229 12.56 -10.65 6.69
CA SER A 229 11.57 -11.73 6.55
C SER A 229 11.12 -12.30 7.89
N SER A 230 12.02 -12.44 8.87
CA SER A 230 11.69 -12.92 10.20
C SER A 230 10.71 -12.02 10.94
N VAL A 231 10.94 -10.69 10.89
CA VAL A 231 10.04 -9.68 11.51
C VAL A 231 8.65 -9.73 10.86
N THR A 232 8.58 -9.79 9.53
CA THR A 232 7.31 -9.89 8.81
C THR A 232 6.59 -11.21 9.12
N THR A 233 7.31 -12.31 9.24
CA THR A 233 6.73 -13.62 9.61
C THR A 233 6.14 -13.60 11.03
N VAL A 234 6.88 -13.07 12.00
CA VAL A 234 6.37 -12.85 13.37
C VAL A 234 5.13 -11.94 13.32
N GLY A 235 5.17 -10.89 12.54
CA GLY A 235 4.02 -10.00 12.35
C GLY A 235 2.78 -10.72 11.82
N TYR A 236 2.91 -11.63 10.88
CA TYR A 236 1.79 -12.42 10.38
C TYR A 236 1.19 -13.34 11.45
N PHE A 237 2.02 -14.02 12.26
CA PHE A 237 1.52 -14.79 13.39
C PHE A 237 0.84 -13.91 14.45
N THR A 238 1.41 -12.76 14.77
CA THR A 238 0.79 -11.77 15.66
C THR A 238 -0.59 -11.33 15.13
N MET A 239 -0.72 -11.11 13.83
CA MET A 239 -2.01 -10.80 13.21
C MET A 239 -3.03 -11.92 13.37
N VAL A 240 -2.59 -13.19 13.25
CA VAL A 240 -3.50 -14.32 13.47
C VAL A 240 -4.03 -14.31 14.90
N LEU A 241 -3.16 -14.08 15.89
CA LEU A 241 -3.57 -13.97 17.30
C LEU A 241 -4.55 -12.82 17.52
N PHE A 242 -4.29 -11.65 16.97
CA PHE A 242 -5.12 -10.47 17.20
C PHE A 242 -6.45 -10.49 16.43
N TYR A 243 -6.46 -10.96 15.18
CA TYR A 243 -7.62 -10.82 14.31
C TYR A 243 -8.43 -12.11 14.12
N TYR A 244 -7.83 -13.27 14.37
CA TYR A 244 -8.46 -14.56 14.16
C TYR A 244 -8.61 -15.38 15.44
N TRP A 245 -7.55 -15.59 16.21
CA TRP A 245 -7.53 -16.49 17.36
C TRP A 245 -7.25 -15.73 18.69
N PRO A 246 -7.70 -16.20 19.88
CA PRO A 246 -8.52 -17.40 20.08
C PRO A 246 -10.02 -17.23 19.82
N TRP A 247 -10.59 -16.08 19.79
CA TRP A 247 -12.03 -15.88 19.68
C TRP A 247 -12.42 -14.78 18.70
N GLY A 248 -11.68 -14.68 17.63
CA GLY A 248 -11.82 -13.58 16.69
C GLY A 248 -11.11 -12.31 17.17
N GLY A 249 -10.30 -12.40 18.26
CA GLY A 249 -9.42 -11.34 18.73
C GLY A 249 -10.03 -9.94 18.66
N TRP A 250 -9.36 -9.04 17.97
CA TRP A 250 -9.81 -7.67 17.71
C TRP A 250 -11.14 -7.56 16.99
N ARG A 251 -11.53 -8.55 16.16
CA ARG A 251 -12.86 -8.57 15.52
C ARG A 251 -14.00 -8.52 16.54
N ARG A 252 -13.79 -9.01 17.76
CA ARG A 252 -14.75 -8.86 18.84
C ARG A 252 -14.81 -7.45 19.41
N GLY A 253 -13.66 -6.82 19.60
CA GLY A 253 -13.57 -5.41 20.02
C GLY A 253 -14.31 -4.47 19.06
N TYR A 254 -14.29 -4.79 17.77
CA TYR A 254 -14.96 -4.00 16.72
C TYR A 254 -16.34 -4.52 16.30
N ARG A 255 -17.03 -5.29 17.12
CA ARG A 255 -18.40 -5.77 16.80
C ARG A 255 -19.39 -4.64 16.58
N HIS A 256 -19.22 -3.51 17.25
CA HIS A 256 -20.05 -2.32 17.07
C HIS A 256 -19.95 -1.75 15.65
N ILE A 257 -18.82 -1.95 14.93
CA ILE A 257 -18.64 -1.52 13.53
C ILE A 257 -19.69 -2.16 12.60
N LYS A 258 -20.23 -3.33 12.95
CA LYS A 258 -21.35 -3.93 12.19
C LYS A 258 -22.59 -3.04 12.17
N LYS A 259 -22.79 -2.22 13.18
CA LYS A 259 -23.91 -1.27 13.24
C LYS A 259 -23.66 -0.08 12.32
N LEU A 260 -22.41 0.40 12.23
CA LEU A 260 -22.00 1.50 11.34
C LEU A 260 -22.03 1.15 9.84
N ARG A 261 -22.27 -0.13 9.48
CA ARG A 261 -22.42 -0.55 8.08
C ARG A 261 -23.84 -0.32 7.54
N GLN A 262 -24.82 -0.10 8.41
CA GLN A 262 -26.23 0.01 8.06
C GLN A 262 -26.69 1.47 8.01
N GLU A 263 -25.88 2.39 8.49
CA GLU A 263 -26.00 3.84 8.37
C GLU A 263 -25.17 4.37 7.18
#